data_665fcb99fecbf206538034b3e61fd8c0
#
_entry.id   665fcb99fecbf206538034b3e61fd8c0
#
_cell.length_a   1.000
_cell.length_b   1.000
_cell.length_c   1.000
_cell.angle_alpha   90.00
_cell.angle_beta   90.00
_cell.angle_gamma   90.00
#
_symmetry.space_group_name_H-M   'P 1'
#
loop_
_entity.id
_entity.type
_entity.pdbx_description
1 polymer ?
#
loop_
_entity_poly.entity_id
_entity_poly.type
_entity_poly.pdbx_seq_one_letter_code
_entity_poly.pdbx_strand_id
1 'polypeptide(L)'
;MEILKKKINRIWENFPITVKITLWYTVFVVVLLFIMLMISFAIADKMTGDVNQRELTTVVNEMASEMDSDPEEFDDFDNGIYFVRYNSEGIEMGGMSPKGFDLTLEQSEGIVSSYRKKGEKYYYYDRKINGTDGEWIRGIAPVNKLSDEVNRMLLTIIILSPLLLIVIVYGGYKIIKKALSPVAKISNTATEIQKNGDFSKRIEIDNGQDEIHKMANAFNEMLNSLENFYLHEKQFSSDVSHELRTPVSVILTESQYSLEYVDNMEEARDSFSVIQRQAKRMSELINQIMELSKIEKQTDIPSDKINFSETVEKILGDYKNLFAEKNIEMTKKIEENISIIGDKIMIERLFDNLLNNVMKFTKDKIIVKLYSEDKKCVLEVEDNGIGISEKDKELIWKRFYQVNDSRNKKINKGFGLGLFLVSKIIKQHGAAIDVEGNLNEGTRFIAKFKKD
;
A
#
# COMPACT_ATOMS: atom_id res chain seq x y z
N MET A 1 16.84 -3.35 36.99
CA MET A 1 15.62 -3.67 36.22
C MET A 1 15.54 -2.90 34.88
N GLU A 2 15.85 -1.61 34.82
CA GLU A 2 15.87 -0.80 33.58
C GLU A 2 16.90 -1.26 32.53
N ILE A 3 18.10 -1.63 32.94
CA ILE A 3 19.15 -2.09 32.03
C ILE A 3 18.77 -3.39 31.32
N LEU A 4 18.10 -4.33 32.02
CA LEU A 4 17.57 -5.56 31.46
C LEU A 4 16.44 -5.29 30.48
N LYS A 5 15.53 -4.38 30.80
CA LYS A 5 14.43 -3.93 29.93
C LYS A 5 14.94 -3.31 28.63
N LYS A 6 15.98 -2.46 28.73
CA LYS A 6 16.63 -1.82 27.58
C LYS A 6 17.35 -2.84 26.67
N LYS A 7 17.97 -3.86 27.28
CA LYS A 7 18.66 -4.94 26.55
C LYS A 7 17.67 -5.89 25.85
N ILE A 8 16.55 -6.21 26.51
CA ILE A 8 15.46 -7.02 25.93
C ILE A 8 14.77 -6.27 24.78
N ASN A 9 14.45 -4.98 24.94
CA ASN A 9 13.85 -4.17 23.89
C ASN A 9 14.76 -4.08 22.64
N ARG A 10 16.06 -3.91 22.84
CA ARG A 10 17.03 -3.84 21.73
C ARG A 10 17.17 -5.17 20.97
N ILE A 11 17.08 -6.30 21.68
CA ILE A 11 17.06 -7.63 21.07
C ILE A 11 15.74 -7.82 20.31
N TRP A 12 14.61 -7.41 20.92
CA TRP A 12 13.29 -7.52 20.32
C TRP A 12 13.16 -6.68 19.03
N GLU A 13 13.72 -5.48 19.02
CA GLU A 13 13.69 -4.62 17.83
C GLU A 13 14.36 -5.25 16.61
N ASN A 14 15.40 -6.06 16.81
CA ASN A 14 16.17 -6.69 15.75
C ASN A 14 15.54 -7.97 15.16
N PHE A 15 14.49 -8.51 15.78
CA PHE A 15 13.83 -9.69 15.22
C PHE A 15 12.97 -9.35 13.99
N PRO A 16 13.00 -10.22 12.94
CA PRO A 16 12.08 -10.09 11.80
C PRO A 16 10.62 -10.05 12.25
N ILE A 17 9.79 -9.31 11.54
CA ILE A 17 8.35 -9.17 11.82
C ILE A 17 7.67 -10.56 11.88
N THR A 18 8.07 -11.48 11.00
CA THR A 18 7.59 -12.87 11.00
C THR A 18 7.79 -13.56 12.34
N VAL A 19 8.99 -13.41 12.95
CA VAL A 19 9.31 -13.99 14.26
C VAL A 19 8.50 -13.34 15.37
N LYS A 20 8.35 -12.02 15.35
CA LYS A 20 7.55 -11.28 16.33
C LYS A 20 6.09 -11.74 16.34
N ILE A 21 5.47 -11.80 15.17
CA ILE A 21 4.08 -12.25 15.03
C ILE A 21 3.93 -13.72 15.47
N THR A 22 4.85 -14.60 15.03
CA THR A 22 4.82 -16.01 15.43
C THR A 22 4.93 -16.16 16.95
N LEU A 23 5.78 -15.39 17.60
CA LEU A 23 5.97 -15.46 19.05
C LEU A 23 4.71 -14.96 19.81
N TRP A 24 4.10 -13.87 19.40
CA TRP A 24 2.83 -13.39 19.95
C TRP A 24 1.70 -14.41 19.78
N TYR A 25 1.59 -14.96 18.58
CA TYR A 25 0.62 -16.01 18.28
C TYR A 25 0.86 -17.26 19.13
N THR A 26 2.13 -17.70 19.29
CA THR A 26 2.49 -18.83 20.14
C THR A 26 2.09 -18.59 21.60
N VAL A 27 2.39 -17.41 22.14
CA VAL A 27 1.99 -17.06 23.52
C VAL A 27 0.46 -17.12 23.67
N PHE A 28 -0.27 -16.57 22.70
CA PHE A 28 -1.73 -16.61 22.71
C PHE A 28 -2.28 -18.04 22.71
N VAL A 29 -1.74 -18.91 21.86
CA VAL A 29 -2.14 -20.33 21.81
C VAL A 29 -1.81 -21.07 23.11
N VAL A 30 -0.65 -20.80 23.71
CA VAL A 30 -0.27 -21.39 25.01
C VAL A 30 -1.23 -20.96 26.11
N VAL A 31 -1.62 -19.68 26.16
CA VAL A 31 -2.60 -19.18 27.14
C VAL A 31 -3.96 -19.85 26.95
N LEU A 32 -4.41 -20.00 25.68
CA LEU A 32 -5.67 -20.69 25.38
C LEU A 32 -5.63 -22.17 25.81
N LEU A 33 -4.56 -22.88 25.53
CA LEU A 33 -4.38 -24.27 25.96
C LEU A 33 -4.38 -24.38 27.50
N PHE A 34 -3.70 -23.46 28.17
CA PHE A 34 -3.71 -23.43 29.65
C PHE A 34 -5.10 -23.20 30.21
N ILE A 35 -5.86 -22.24 29.66
CA ILE A 35 -7.27 -22.00 30.08
C ILE A 35 -8.12 -23.24 29.83
N MET A 36 -7.97 -23.88 28.65
CA MET A 36 -8.70 -25.11 28.33
C MET A 36 -8.39 -26.24 29.30
N LEU A 37 -7.11 -26.44 29.66
CA LEU A 37 -6.70 -27.42 30.67
C LEU A 37 -7.31 -27.13 32.06
N MET A 38 -7.31 -25.87 32.49
CA MET A 38 -7.91 -25.46 33.77
C MET A 38 -9.41 -25.74 33.77
N ILE A 39 -10.12 -25.42 32.71
CA ILE A 39 -11.56 -25.70 32.57
C ILE A 39 -11.82 -27.21 32.58
N SER A 40 -11.06 -28.00 31.83
CA SER A 40 -11.17 -29.44 31.77
C SER A 40 -10.94 -30.07 33.16
N PHE A 41 -9.94 -29.59 33.90
CA PHE A 41 -9.67 -30.04 35.25
C PHE A 41 -10.82 -29.72 36.21
N ALA A 42 -11.36 -28.50 36.16
CA ALA A 42 -12.49 -28.09 37.01
C ALA A 42 -13.78 -28.90 36.72
N ILE A 43 -14.05 -29.21 35.44
CA ILE A 43 -15.17 -30.04 35.02
C ILE A 43 -14.97 -31.48 35.52
N ALA A 44 -13.77 -32.04 35.36
CA ALA A 44 -13.43 -33.38 35.79
C ALA A 44 -13.58 -33.54 37.31
N ASP A 45 -13.11 -32.57 38.11
CA ASP A 45 -13.23 -32.57 39.57
C ASP A 45 -14.71 -32.55 40.00
N LYS A 46 -15.53 -31.70 39.37
CA LYS A 46 -16.97 -31.64 39.64
C LYS A 46 -17.71 -32.93 39.26
N MET A 47 -17.44 -33.47 38.07
CA MET A 47 -18.08 -34.71 37.60
C MET A 47 -17.75 -35.88 38.51
N THR A 48 -16.50 -36.01 38.95
CA THR A 48 -16.08 -37.08 39.90
C THR A 48 -16.79 -36.94 41.20
N GLY A 49 -16.98 -35.73 41.73
CA GLY A 49 -17.73 -35.46 42.94
C GLY A 49 -19.22 -35.89 42.84
N ASP A 50 -19.87 -35.53 41.74
CA ASP A 50 -21.31 -35.84 41.51
C ASP A 50 -21.53 -37.35 41.31
N VAL A 51 -20.62 -38.06 40.62
CA VAL A 51 -20.69 -39.52 40.43
C VAL A 51 -20.53 -40.24 41.79
N ASN A 52 -19.50 -39.91 42.56
CA ASN A 52 -19.27 -40.53 43.87
C ASN A 52 -20.43 -40.33 44.83
N GLN A 53 -21.11 -39.16 44.83
CA GLN A 53 -22.26 -38.92 45.64
C GLN A 53 -23.49 -39.76 45.23
N ARG A 54 -23.73 -39.90 43.91
CA ARG A 54 -24.83 -40.74 43.39
C ARG A 54 -24.59 -42.22 43.70
N GLU A 55 -23.40 -42.71 43.50
CA GLU A 55 -23.01 -44.09 43.78
C GLU A 55 -23.18 -44.38 45.28
N LEU A 56 -22.68 -43.50 46.16
CA LEU A 56 -22.86 -43.60 47.60
C LEU A 56 -24.35 -43.70 47.97
N THR A 57 -25.21 -42.81 47.44
CA THR A 57 -26.64 -42.84 47.76
C THR A 57 -27.33 -44.09 47.24
N THR A 58 -26.94 -44.60 46.05
CA THR A 58 -27.53 -45.81 45.48
C THR A 58 -27.17 -47.03 46.31
N VAL A 59 -25.89 -47.26 46.59
CA VAL A 59 -25.39 -48.44 47.32
C VAL A 59 -25.89 -48.42 48.78
N VAL A 60 -25.91 -47.25 49.44
CA VAL A 60 -26.48 -47.18 50.85
C VAL A 60 -27.98 -47.45 50.87
N ASN A 61 -28.71 -47.03 49.82
CA ASN A 61 -30.14 -47.29 49.72
C ASN A 61 -30.42 -48.76 49.40
N GLU A 62 -29.61 -49.44 48.63
CA GLU A 62 -29.68 -50.86 48.38
C GLU A 62 -29.40 -51.63 49.64
N MET A 63 -28.31 -51.39 50.36
CA MET A 63 -27.93 -52.00 51.58
C MET A 63 -29.04 -51.83 52.67
N ALA A 64 -29.55 -50.62 52.80
CA ALA A 64 -30.66 -50.37 53.76
C ALA A 64 -31.92 -51.14 53.38
N SER A 65 -32.26 -51.32 52.10
CA SER A 65 -33.37 -52.10 51.58
C SER A 65 -33.21 -53.63 51.84
N GLU A 66 -31.99 -54.12 51.72
CA GLU A 66 -31.64 -55.52 52.06
C GLU A 66 -31.84 -55.74 53.56
N MET A 67 -31.34 -54.85 54.40
CA MET A 67 -31.50 -54.90 55.82
C MET A 67 -33.00 -54.70 56.30
N ASP A 68 -33.81 -53.96 55.52
CA ASP A 68 -35.27 -53.87 55.75
C ASP A 68 -35.95 -55.23 55.57
N SER A 69 -35.36 -56.13 54.75
CA SER A 69 -35.89 -57.47 54.44
C SER A 69 -35.29 -58.55 55.36
N ASP A 70 -33.99 -58.47 55.62
CA ASP A 70 -33.25 -59.34 56.55
C ASP A 70 -32.20 -58.56 57.32
N PRO A 71 -32.46 -58.25 58.65
CA PRO A 71 -31.51 -57.45 59.43
C PRO A 71 -30.16 -58.11 59.73
N GLU A 72 -30.00 -59.41 59.44
CA GLU A 72 -28.72 -60.13 59.59
C GLU A 72 -27.85 -60.03 58.34
N GLU A 73 -28.42 -59.58 57.19
CA GLU A 73 -27.68 -59.36 55.89
C GLU A 73 -27.03 -57.97 55.89
N PHE A 74 -25.90 -57.87 56.59
CA PHE A 74 -25.13 -56.64 56.70
C PHE A 74 -23.67 -56.86 56.29
N ASP A 75 -23.28 -56.18 55.21
CA ASP A 75 -21.87 -56.14 54.75
C ASP A 75 -21.18 -54.86 55.23
N ASP A 76 -20.03 -54.98 55.87
CA ASP A 76 -19.25 -53.88 56.42
C ASP A 76 -18.61 -53.03 55.33
N PHE A 77 -18.45 -53.53 54.04
CA PHE A 77 -17.80 -52.86 52.96
C PHE A 77 -18.25 -53.42 51.58
N ASP A 78 -18.82 -52.56 50.76
CA ASP A 78 -19.21 -52.91 49.40
C ASP A 78 -18.84 -51.73 48.42
N ASN A 79 -18.35 -52.08 47.23
CA ASN A 79 -18.02 -51.16 46.15
C ASN A 79 -17.19 -49.92 46.55
N GLY A 80 -16.28 -50.06 47.53
CA GLY A 80 -15.45 -48.96 48.04
C GLY A 80 -16.12 -48.06 49.07
N ILE A 81 -17.33 -48.42 49.48
CA ILE A 81 -18.11 -47.74 50.49
C ILE A 81 -18.03 -48.55 51.80
N TYR A 82 -17.73 -47.85 52.86
CA TYR A 82 -17.71 -48.42 54.25
C TYR A 82 -19.05 -48.21 54.91
N PHE A 83 -19.57 -49.22 55.56
CA PHE A 83 -20.84 -49.15 56.29
C PHE A 83 -20.65 -49.22 57.78
N VAL A 84 -21.39 -48.37 58.50
CA VAL A 84 -21.44 -48.33 59.94
C VAL A 84 -22.91 -48.29 60.37
N ARG A 85 -23.31 -49.17 61.32
CA ARG A 85 -24.62 -49.31 61.87
C ARG A 85 -24.68 -48.60 63.21
N TYR A 86 -25.75 -47.85 63.43
CA TYR A 86 -26.03 -47.15 64.70
C TYR A 86 -27.39 -47.49 65.24
N ASN A 87 -27.52 -47.49 66.56
CA ASN A 87 -28.82 -47.64 67.20
C ASN A 87 -29.62 -46.31 67.16
N SER A 88 -30.85 -46.30 67.67
CA SER A 88 -31.71 -45.13 67.77
C SER A 88 -31.12 -43.95 68.60
N GLU A 89 -30.16 -44.22 69.47
CA GLU A 89 -29.43 -43.22 70.26
C GLU A 89 -28.16 -42.71 69.62
N GLY A 90 -27.83 -43.18 68.38
CA GLY A 90 -26.63 -42.80 67.67
C GLY A 90 -25.35 -43.49 68.14
N ILE A 91 -25.48 -44.60 68.88
CA ILE A 91 -24.32 -45.40 69.32
C ILE A 91 -24.00 -46.44 68.28
N GLU A 92 -22.72 -46.55 67.92
CA GLU A 92 -22.19 -47.54 66.96
C GLU A 92 -22.47 -48.94 67.42
N MET A 93 -23.12 -49.75 66.60
CA MET A 93 -23.39 -51.15 66.83
C MET A 93 -22.46 -52.12 66.14
N GLY A 94 -21.86 -51.69 65.04
CA GLY A 94 -20.92 -52.50 64.24
C GLY A 94 -20.69 -51.90 62.89
N GLY A 95 -19.77 -52.51 62.14
CA GLY A 95 -19.38 -52.05 60.76
C GLY A 95 -17.94 -51.65 60.67
N MET A 96 -17.58 -51.15 59.53
CA MET A 96 -16.20 -50.70 59.18
C MET A 96 -16.19 -49.22 58.79
N SER A 97 -15.16 -48.51 59.23
CA SER A 97 -14.99 -47.12 58.85
C SER A 97 -13.55 -46.90 58.24
N PRO A 98 -13.41 -45.99 57.30
CA PRO A 98 -12.07 -45.64 56.75
C PRO A 98 -11.23 -44.94 57.83
N LYS A 99 -9.92 -45.12 57.80
CA LYS A 99 -8.98 -44.51 58.75
C LYS A 99 -9.07 -43.01 58.69
N GLY A 100 -9.41 -42.40 59.82
CA GLY A 100 -9.47 -40.93 59.92
C GLY A 100 -10.85 -40.30 59.79
N PHE A 101 -11.89 -41.05 59.53
CA PHE A 101 -13.25 -40.57 59.55
C PHE A 101 -13.74 -40.42 61.07
N ASP A 102 -14.54 -39.43 61.30
CA ASP A 102 -15.10 -39.16 62.64
C ASP A 102 -16.49 -39.78 62.76
N LEU A 103 -16.62 -40.83 63.59
CA LEU A 103 -17.86 -41.55 63.78
C LEU A 103 -18.85 -40.81 64.67
N THR A 104 -18.44 -39.75 65.36
CA THR A 104 -19.28 -38.95 66.29
C THR A 104 -20.08 -37.87 65.56
N LEU A 105 -20.02 -37.77 64.23
CA LEU A 105 -20.78 -36.79 63.41
C LEU A 105 -22.29 -37.07 63.57
N GLU A 106 -23.06 -35.98 63.72
CA GLU A 106 -24.53 -36.07 63.79
C GLU A 106 -25.13 -36.75 62.57
N GLN A 107 -26.18 -37.56 62.79
CA GLN A 107 -26.89 -38.27 61.72
C GLN A 107 -27.80 -37.30 60.95
N SER A 108 -27.84 -37.39 59.65
CA SER A 108 -28.64 -36.52 58.78
C SER A 108 -29.31 -37.35 57.69
N GLU A 109 -30.59 -37.69 57.90
CA GLU A 109 -31.34 -38.55 56.98
C GLU A 109 -31.45 -37.95 55.55
N GLY A 110 -31.08 -38.73 54.55
CA GLY A 110 -31.35 -38.40 53.16
C GLY A 110 -30.45 -37.31 52.54
N ILE A 111 -29.43 -36.83 53.28
CA ILE A 111 -28.56 -35.79 52.87
C ILE A 111 -27.12 -36.32 52.73
N VAL A 112 -26.52 -36.17 51.54
CA VAL A 112 -25.10 -36.45 51.38
C VAL A 112 -24.28 -35.31 51.98
N SER A 113 -23.51 -35.63 53.01
CA SER A 113 -22.63 -34.68 53.68
C SER A 113 -21.16 -34.94 53.37
N SER A 114 -20.33 -33.95 53.54
CA SER A 114 -18.88 -34.08 53.32
C SER A 114 -18.09 -33.79 54.59
N TYR A 115 -17.10 -34.62 54.88
CA TYR A 115 -16.16 -34.45 55.97
C TYR A 115 -14.71 -34.41 55.48
N ARG A 116 -13.89 -33.55 56.06
CA ARG A 116 -12.47 -33.43 55.66
C ARG A 116 -11.58 -33.48 56.90
N LYS A 117 -10.59 -34.37 56.89
CA LYS A 117 -9.60 -34.48 57.98
C LYS A 117 -8.23 -34.84 57.41
N LYS A 118 -7.19 -34.10 57.83
CA LYS A 118 -5.80 -34.31 57.41
C LYS A 118 -5.57 -34.35 55.88
N GLY A 119 -6.39 -33.61 55.10
CA GLY A 119 -6.28 -33.54 53.65
C GLY A 119 -7.07 -34.59 52.88
N GLU A 120 -7.65 -35.56 53.55
CA GLU A 120 -8.57 -36.54 52.98
C GLU A 120 -10.00 -36.03 53.05
N LYS A 121 -10.78 -36.19 52.03
CA LYS A 121 -12.20 -35.81 51.94
C LYS A 121 -13.02 -37.08 51.86
N TYR A 122 -14.09 -37.11 52.61
CA TYR A 122 -15.06 -38.20 52.64
C TYR A 122 -16.44 -37.65 52.32
N TYR A 123 -17.23 -38.40 51.56
CA TYR A 123 -18.68 -38.23 51.51
C TYR A 123 -19.32 -39.25 52.40
N TYR A 124 -20.38 -38.91 53.12
CA TYR A 124 -21.18 -39.85 53.93
C TYR A 124 -22.66 -39.56 53.74
N TYR A 125 -23.43 -40.62 53.83
CA TYR A 125 -24.87 -40.58 53.66
C TYR A 125 -25.54 -41.48 54.72
N ASP A 126 -26.54 -40.96 55.38
CA ASP A 126 -27.27 -41.65 56.47
C ASP A 126 -28.65 -41.98 55.98
N ARG A 127 -29.10 -43.22 56.32
CA ARG A 127 -30.44 -43.69 56.05
C ARG A 127 -30.95 -44.49 57.25
N LYS A 128 -32.25 -44.34 57.60
CA LYS A 128 -32.94 -45.19 58.58
C LYS A 128 -33.27 -46.54 57.95
N ILE A 129 -33.18 -47.59 58.77
CA ILE A 129 -33.57 -48.92 58.41
C ILE A 129 -35.05 -49.13 58.92
N ASN A 130 -35.94 -49.47 57.98
CA ASN A 130 -37.33 -49.71 58.30
C ASN A 130 -37.45 -51.11 58.88
N GLY A 131 -38.35 -51.27 59.86
CA GLY A 131 -38.58 -52.56 60.54
C GLY A 131 -37.69 -52.85 61.73
N THR A 132 -36.79 -51.92 62.09
CA THR A 132 -35.97 -51.94 63.31
C THR A 132 -36.36 -50.83 64.24
N ASP A 133 -35.96 -50.92 65.57
CA ASP A 133 -36.27 -49.90 66.61
C ASP A 133 -35.53 -48.54 66.36
N GLY A 134 -35.55 -48.02 65.12
CA GLY A 134 -34.95 -46.72 64.75
C GLY A 134 -33.45 -46.75 64.50
N GLU A 135 -32.95 -47.84 64.03
CA GLU A 135 -31.54 -47.99 63.67
C GLU A 135 -31.17 -47.24 62.37
N TRP A 136 -29.90 -46.89 62.22
CA TRP A 136 -29.38 -46.16 61.10
C TRP A 136 -28.22 -46.90 60.48
N ILE A 137 -28.08 -46.76 59.14
CA ILE A 137 -26.91 -47.14 58.40
C ILE A 137 -26.25 -45.87 57.84
N ARG A 138 -24.96 -45.77 58.02
CA ARG A 138 -24.11 -44.74 57.43
C ARG A 138 -23.19 -45.36 56.46
N GLY A 139 -23.32 -44.98 55.18
CA GLY A 139 -22.28 -45.26 54.15
C GLY A 139 -21.24 -44.14 54.11
N ILE A 140 -19.98 -44.51 54.04
CA ILE A 140 -18.84 -43.60 54.00
C ILE A 140 -17.97 -43.91 52.77
N ALA A 141 -17.92 -42.97 51.82
CA ALA A 141 -17.07 -43.08 50.65
C ALA A 141 -15.86 -42.15 50.81
N PRO A 142 -14.64 -42.67 50.91
CA PRO A 142 -13.46 -41.82 50.79
C PRO A 142 -13.40 -41.26 49.38
N VAL A 143 -13.33 -39.92 49.26
CA VAL A 143 -13.14 -39.29 47.96
C VAL A 143 -11.71 -39.56 47.50
N ASN A 144 -11.50 -40.76 47.00
CA ASN A 144 -10.27 -41.11 46.38
C ASN A 144 -10.12 -40.35 45.06
N LYS A 145 -8.91 -39.82 44.85
CA LYS A 145 -8.38 -39.18 43.67
C LYS A 145 -9.18 -39.51 42.42
N LEU A 146 -9.29 -38.52 41.53
CA LEU A 146 -9.82 -38.63 40.18
C LEU A 146 -9.85 -40.07 39.68
N SER A 147 -10.98 -40.54 39.21
CA SER A 147 -11.10 -41.93 38.69
C SER A 147 -10.00 -42.19 37.72
N ASP A 148 -9.52 -43.41 37.62
CA ASP A 148 -8.44 -43.81 36.70
C ASP A 148 -8.72 -43.43 35.23
N GLU A 149 -10.00 -43.31 34.90
CA GLU A 149 -10.46 -42.84 33.58
C GLU A 149 -10.19 -41.38 33.35
N VAL A 150 -10.47 -40.54 34.32
CA VAL A 150 -10.21 -39.09 34.29
C VAL A 150 -8.70 -38.83 34.29
N ASN A 151 -7.92 -39.56 35.07
CA ASN A 151 -6.46 -39.49 35.05
C ASN A 151 -5.88 -39.87 33.69
N ARG A 152 -6.39 -40.94 33.07
CA ARG A 152 -5.98 -41.34 31.70
C ARG A 152 -6.31 -40.27 30.66
N MET A 153 -7.50 -39.66 30.76
CA MET A 153 -7.92 -38.57 29.88
C MET A 153 -7.03 -37.33 30.05
N LEU A 154 -6.72 -36.94 31.26
CA LEU A 154 -5.79 -35.81 31.52
C LEU A 154 -4.38 -36.09 31.02
N LEU A 155 -3.84 -37.28 31.24
CA LEU A 155 -2.55 -37.71 30.72
C LEU A 155 -2.51 -37.65 29.18
N THR A 156 -3.56 -38.12 28.53
CA THR A 156 -3.69 -38.05 27.08
C THR A 156 -3.63 -36.61 26.56
N ILE A 157 -4.37 -35.69 27.20
CA ILE A 157 -4.37 -34.28 26.83
C ILE A 157 -2.99 -33.65 27.06
N ILE A 158 -2.31 -33.96 28.17
CA ILE A 158 -0.97 -33.46 28.50
C ILE A 158 0.08 -33.92 27.48
N ILE A 159 -0.03 -35.16 27.00
CA ILE A 159 0.92 -35.71 26.01
C ILE A 159 0.63 -35.17 24.61
N LEU A 160 -0.64 -35.04 24.21
CA LEU A 160 -1.03 -34.55 22.88
C LEU A 160 -0.87 -33.01 22.71
N SER A 161 -1.05 -32.25 23.78
CA SER A 161 -1.02 -30.77 23.71
C SER A 161 0.32 -30.22 23.18
N PRO A 162 1.53 -30.66 23.60
CA PRO A 162 2.78 -30.15 23.07
C PRO A 162 2.99 -30.54 21.59
N LEU A 163 2.53 -31.73 21.18
CA LEU A 163 2.60 -32.14 19.77
C LEU A 163 1.74 -31.25 18.89
N LEU A 164 0.51 -30.99 19.32
CA LEU A 164 -0.42 -30.07 18.62
C LEU A 164 0.15 -28.65 18.57
N LEU A 165 0.75 -28.17 19.67
CA LEU A 165 1.40 -26.87 19.75
C LEU A 165 2.53 -26.73 18.70
N ILE A 166 3.38 -27.74 18.56
CA ILE A 166 4.47 -27.74 17.58
C ILE A 166 3.91 -27.64 16.15
N VAL A 167 2.86 -28.41 15.83
CA VAL A 167 2.21 -28.36 14.50
C VAL A 167 1.62 -26.97 14.22
N ILE A 168 0.90 -26.40 15.20
CA ILE A 168 0.28 -25.08 15.06
C ILE A 168 1.33 -23.98 14.90
N VAL A 169 2.39 -23.97 15.72
CA VAL A 169 3.47 -22.96 15.66
C VAL A 169 4.23 -23.06 14.33
N TYR A 170 4.58 -24.27 13.89
CA TYR A 170 5.28 -24.48 12.65
C TYR A 170 4.43 -24.10 11.42
N GLY A 171 3.16 -24.53 11.41
CA GLY A 171 2.21 -24.17 10.37
C GLY A 171 1.97 -22.65 10.30
N GLY A 172 1.72 -22.02 11.45
CA GLY A 172 1.56 -20.58 11.58
C GLY A 172 2.79 -19.80 11.09
N TYR A 173 4.00 -20.22 11.48
CA TYR A 173 5.24 -19.63 10.99
C TYR A 173 5.36 -19.70 9.46
N LYS A 174 5.06 -20.86 8.86
CA LYS A 174 5.09 -20.99 7.37
C LYS A 174 4.09 -20.10 6.68
N ILE A 175 2.86 -20.02 7.21
CA ILE A 175 1.80 -19.17 6.65
C ILE A 175 2.22 -17.70 6.72
N ILE A 176 2.66 -17.21 7.89
CA ILE A 176 3.09 -15.82 8.11
C ILE A 176 4.30 -15.49 7.21
N LYS A 177 5.29 -16.39 7.12
CA LYS A 177 6.45 -16.19 6.26
C LYS A 177 6.08 -16.07 4.79
N LYS A 178 5.15 -16.93 4.31
CA LYS A 178 4.66 -16.85 2.93
C LYS A 178 3.87 -15.58 2.66
N ALA A 179 2.97 -15.20 3.58
CA ALA A 179 2.15 -14.00 3.46
C ALA A 179 2.99 -12.70 3.45
N LEU A 180 4.09 -12.64 4.22
CA LEU A 180 4.95 -11.47 4.30
C LEU A 180 6.14 -11.49 3.31
N SER A 181 6.30 -12.55 2.51
CA SER A 181 7.37 -12.65 1.52
C SER A 181 7.38 -11.49 0.50
N PRO A 182 6.25 -11.02 -0.06
CA PRO A 182 6.24 -9.90 -0.99
C PRO A 182 6.75 -8.60 -0.37
N VAL A 183 6.46 -8.35 0.91
CA VAL A 183 6.97 -7.15 1.64
C VAL A 183 8.50 -7.15 1.68
N ALA A 184 9.11 -8.30 1.94
CA ALA A 184 10.57 -8.44 1.91
C ALA A 184 11.13 -8.22 0.50
N LYS A 185 10.45 -8.71 -0.55
CA LYS A 185 10.83 -8.47 -1.95
C LYS A 185 10.77 -6.97 -2.29
N ILE A 186 9.69 -6.25 -1.90
CA ILE A 186 9.56 -4.80 -2.09
C ILE A 186 10.76 -4.07 -1.45
N SER A 187 11.06 -4.37 -0.18
CA SER A 187 12.17 -3.74 0.54
C SER A 187 13.52 -4.00 -0.12
N ASN A 188 13.78 -5.23 -0.55
CA ASN A 188 15.03 -5.58 -1.22
C ASN A 188 15.17 -4.90 -2.58
N THR A 189 14.11 -4.90 -3.40
CA THR A 189 14.09 -4.21 -4.70
C THR A 189 14.31 -2.71 -4.53
N ALA A 190 13.65 -2.07 -3.55
CA ALA A 190 13.87 -0.65 -3.24
C ALA A 190 15.34 -0.36 -2.85
N THR A 191 15.95 -1.22 -2.04
CA THR A 191 17.36 -1.08 -1.62
C THR A 191 18.30 -1.29 -2.81
N GLU A 192 18.00 -2.22 -3.70
CA GLU A 192 18.79 -2.48 -4.90
C GLU A 192 18.73 -1.30 -5.88
N ILE A 193 17.53 -0.73 -6.09
CA ILE A 193 17.34 0.46 -6.91
C ILE A 193 18.11 1.65 -6.32
N GLN A 194 18.04 1.85 -4.99
CA GLN A 194 18.77 2.93 -4.32
C GLN A 194 20.29 2.82 -4.53
N LYS A 195 20.84 1.60 -4.54
CA LYS A 195 22.28 1.39 -4.71
C LYS A 195 22.74 1.53 -6.17
N ASN A 196 21.95 1.01 -7.10
CA ASN A 196 22.36 0.84 -8.49
C ASN A 196 21.76 1.89 -9.43
N GLY A 197 20.72 2.63 -9.02
CA GLY A 197 19.98 3.57 -9.87
C GLY A 197 19.20 2.91 -11.01
N ASP A 198 18.96 1.60 -10.92
CA ASP A 198 18.27 0.83 -11.96
C ASP A 198 16.78 0.78 -11.71
N PHE A 199 16.03 1.70 -12.32
CA PHE A 199 14.57 1.79 -12.21
C PHE A 199 13.83 0.77 -13.08
N SER A 200 14.52 -0.06 -13.88
CA SER A 200 13.88 -1.10 -14.70
C SER A 200 13.46 -2.34 -13.89
N LYS A 201 13.98 -2.48 -12.69
CA LYS A 201 13.63 -3.57 -11.77
C LYS A 201 12.15 -3.55 -11.42
N ARG A 202 11.57 -4.76 -11.30
CA ARG A 202 10.17 -4.95 -10.88
C ARG A 202 10.09 -5.99 -9.78
N ILE A 203 9.05 -5.87 -8.97
CA ILE A 203 8.72 -6.86 -7.95
C ILE A 203 7.97 -7.98 -8.64
N GLU A 204 8.57 -9.16 -8.65
CA GLU A 204 7.90 -10.38 -9.11
C GLU A 204 7.01 -10.92 -8.00
N ILE A 205 5.70 -10.89 -8.22
CA ILE A 205 4.68 -11.42 -7.34
C ILE A 205 3.76 -12.34 -8.12
N ASP A 206 3.26 -13.36 -7.45
CA ASP A 206 2.23 -14.24 -8.00
C ASP A 206 0.91 -13.47 -8.20
N ASN A 207 0.01 -14.01 -9.03
CA ASN A 207 -1.30 -13.41 -9.28
C ASN A 207 -2.21 -13.55 -8.04
N GLY A 208 -2.12 -12.63 -7.12
CA GLY A 208 -2.97 -12.50 -5.94
C GLY A 208 -3.82 -11.22 -5.99
N GLN A 209 -4.92 -11.21 -5.21
CA GLN A 209 -5.84 -10.06 -5.12
C GLN A 209 -5.89 -9.43 -3.71
N ASP A 210 -5.06 -9.90 -2.78
CA ASP A 210 -4.98 -9.38 -1.43
C ASP A 210 -4.30 -7.99 -1.36
N GLU A 211 -4.30 -7.40 -0.20
CA GLU A 211 -3.77 -6.05 0.05
C GLU A 211 -2.27 -5.94 -0.25
N ILE A 212 -1.53 -7.03 -0.03
CA ILE A 212 -0.09 -7.08 -0.28
C ILE A 212 0.20 -7.09 -1.79
N HIS A 213 -0.60 -7.83 -2.57
CA HIS A 213 -0.48 -7.82 -4.04
C HIS A 213 -0.87 -6.46 -4.62
N LYS A 214 -1.93 -5.80 -4.10
CA LYS A 214 -2.28 -4.43 -4.48
C LYS A 214 -1.15 -3.43 -4.21
N MET A 215 -0.51 -3.55 -3.03
CA MET A 215 0.64 -2.71 -2.68
C MET A 215 1.82 -2.93 -3.62
N ALA A 216 2.14 -4.16 -3.96
CA ALA A 216 3.24 -4.46 -4.88
C ALA A 216 2.96 -3.97 -6.31
N ASN A 217 1.70 -4.07 -6.79
CA ASN A 217 1.30 -3.51 -8.07
C ASN A 217 1.42 -1.98 -8.09
N ALA A 218 0.91 -1.29 -7.06
CA ALA A 218 1.05 0.15 -6.93
C ALA A 218 2.52 0.60 -6.89
N PHE A 219 3.40 -0.20 -6.24
CA PHE A 219 4.83 0.05 -6.25
C PHE A 219 5.45 -0.14 -7.63
N ASN A 220 5.05 -1.17 -8.38
CA ASN A 220 5.49 -1.37 -9.75
C ASN A 220 5.03 -0.25 -10.70
N GLU A 221 3.81 0.28 -10.52
CA GLU A 221 3.32 1.45 -11.28
C GLU A 221 4.13 2.72 -10.94
N MET A 222 4.47 2.91 -9.67
CA MET A 222 5.38 3.98 -9.26
C MET A 222 6.77 3.83 -9.91
N LEU A 223 7.33 2.62 -9.94
CA LEU A 223 8.60 2.35 -10.61
C LEU A 223 8.54 2.62 -12.11
N ASN A 224 7.42 2.26 -12.78
CA ASN A 224 7.21 2.60 -14.19
C ASN A 224 7.23 4.12 -14.41
N SER A 225 6.58 4.87 -13.54
CA SER A 225 6.56 6.34 -13.63
C SER A 225 7.93 6.93 -13.41
N LEU A 226 8.70 6.42 -12.44
CA LEU A 226 10.08 6.85 -12.17
C LEU A 226 11.04 6.51 -13.31
N GLU A 227 10.95 5.30 -13.88
CA GLU A 227 11.77 4.89 -15.02
C GLU A 227 11.52 5.80 -16.22
N ASN A 228 10.26 6.04 -16.56
CA ASN A 228 9.89 6.95 -17.65
C ASN A 228 10.41 8.37 -17.40
N PHE A 229 10.25 8.87 -16.17
CA PHE A 229 10.78 10.18 -15.80
C PHE A 229 12.31 10.24 -15.97
N TYR A 230 13.02 9.24 -15.46
CA TYR A 230 14.49 9.17 -15.54
C TYR A 230 14.97 9.09 -16.99
N LEU A 231 14.33 8.26 -17.83
CA LEU A 231 14.68 8.14 -19.24
C LEU A 231 14.44 9.45 -20.00
N HIS A 232 13.33 10.14 -19.72
CA HIS A 232 13.04 11.45 -20.30
C HIS A 232 14.04 12.51 -19.86
N GLU A 233 14.45 12.52 -18.61
CA GLU A 233 15.44 13.48 -18.08
C GLU A 233 16.84 13.23 -18.65
N LYS A 234 17.24 11.96 -18.77
CA LYS A 234 18.49 11.55 -19.39
C LYS A 234 18.54 11.97 -20.88
N GLN A 235 17.45 11.72 -21.61
CA GLN A 235 17.33 12.13 -23.02
C GLN A 235 17.43 13.65 -23.15
N PHE A 236 16.69 14.40 -22.29
CA PHE A 236 16.74 15.85 -22.27
C PHE A 236 18.16 16.39 -22.05
N SER A 237 18.87 15.87 -21.06
CA SER A 237 20.27 16.27 -20.78
C SER A 237 21.19 16.00 -21.96
N SER A 238 21.00 14.86 -22.63
CA SER A 238 21.76 14.51 -23.87
C SER A 238 21.46 15.48 -25.00
N ASP A 239 20.19 15.76 -25.24
CA ASP A 239 19.75 16.63 -26.35
C ASP A 239 20.26 18.07 -26.15
N VAL A 240 20.14 18.63 -24.93
CA VAL A 240 20.68 19.94 -24.55
C VAL A 240 22.20 19.99 -24.81
N SER A 241 22.92 18.94 -24.38
CA SER A 241 24.37 18.85 -24.58
C SER A 241 24.77 18.85 -26.07
N HIS A 242 23.99 18.13 -26.88
CA HIS A 242 24.20 18.10 -28.33
C HIS A 242 23.93 19.45 -28.99
N GLU A 243 22.80 20.11 -28.63
CA GLU A 243 22.42 21.40 -29.21
C GLU A 243 23.35 22.56 -28.78
N LEU A 244 24.00 22.46 -27.62
CA LEU A 244 25.00 23.41 -27.16
C LEU A 244 26.38 23.15 -27.77
N ARG A 245 26.75 21.90 -27.98
CA ARG A 245 28.09 21.54 -28.52
C ARG A 245 28.31 22.10 -29.91
N THR A 246 27.31 22.05 -30.78
CA THR A 246 27.41 22.50 -32.16
C THR A 246 27.78 23.98 -32.26
N PRO A 247 27.05 24.95 -31.67
CA PRO A 247 27.43 26.37 -31.76
C PRO A 247 28.75 26.66 -31.06
N VAL A 248 29.10 25.98 -29.97
CA VAL A 248 30.39 26.14 -29.29
C VAL A 248 31.53 25.70 -30.22
N SER A 249 31.38 24.58 -30.90
CA SER A 249 32.42 24.12 -31.87
C SER A 249 32.59 25.10 -33.03
N VAL A 250 31.49 25.67 -33.55
CA VAL A 250 31.58 26.69 -34.61
C VAL A 250 32.27 27.95 -34.10
N ILE A 251 31.95 28.43 -32.89
CA ILE A 251 32.61 29.60 -32.28
C ILE A 251 34.13 29.35 -32.14
N LEU A 252 34.51 28.18 -31.63
CA LEU A 252 35.92 27.81 -31.43
C LEU A 252 36.67 27.76 -32.78
N THR A 253 36.11 27.07 -33.77
CA THR A 253 36.71 26.94 -35.08
C THR A 253 36.86 28.31 -35.76
N GLU A 254 35.82 29.15 -35.72
CA GLU A 254 35.83 30.48 -36.30
C GLU A 254 36.84 31.42 -35.62
N SER A 255 36.90 31.30 -34.26
CA SER A 255 37.88 32.07 -33.49
C SER A 255 39.32 31.65 -33.79
N GLN A 256 39.59 30.32 -33.95
CA GLN A 256 40.93 29.83 -34.34
C GLN A 256 41.29 30.27 -35.75
N TYR A 257 40.34 30.12 -36.69
CA TYR A 257 40.54 30.58 -38.08
C TYR A 257 40.89 32.07 -38.12
N SER A 258 40.14 32.89 -37.36
CA SER A 258 40.35 34.33 -37.32
C SER A 258 41.72 34.71 -36.75
N LEU A 259 42.22 33.97 -35.76
CA LEU A 259 43.53 34.21 -35.13
C LEU A 259 44.71 33.80 -36.03
N GLU A 260 44.52 32.78 -36.90
CA GLU A 260 45.61 32.20 -37.71
C GLU A 260 45.65 32.75 -39.10
N TYR A 261 44.51 33.13 -39.73
CA TYR A 261 44.42 33.38 -41.19
C TYR A 261 43.79 34.71 -41.57
N VAL A 262 43.21 35.49 -40.64
CA VAL A 262 42.48 36.72 -40.97
C VAL A 262 43.45 37.92 -40.88
N ASP A 263 43.79 38.48 -42.04
CA ASP A 263 44.74 39.60 -42.14
C ASP A 263 44.05 40.96 -42.41
N ASN A 264 42.75 40.97 -42.72
CA ASN A 264 42.02 42.18 -43.06
C ASN A 264 40.73 42.39 -42.23
N MET A 265 40.28 43.63 -42.14
CA MET A 265 39.15 44.04 -41.28
C MET A 265 37.82 43.49 -41.79
N GLU A 266 37.62 43.23 -43.07
CA GLU A 266 36.40 42.71 -43.66
C GLU A 266 36.17 41.26 -43.26
N GLU A 267 37.19 40.41 -43.47
CA GLU A 267 37.14 38.99 -43.01
C GLU A 267 36.99 38.88 -41.49
N ALA A 268 37.68 39.74 -40.73
CA ALA A 268 37.50 39.80 -39.27
C ALA A 268 36.02 40.12 -38.87
N ARG A 269 35.39 41.03 -39.59
CA ARG A 269 33.99 41.38 -39.36
C ARG A 269 33.05 40.24 -39.68
N ASP A 270 33.32 39.48 -40.74
CA ASP A 270 32.53 38.29 -41.09
C ASP A 270 32.65 37.21 -40.03
N SER A 271 33.85 36.91 -39.57
CA SER A 271 34.09 35.95 -38.51
C SER A 271 33.40 36.36 -37.21
N PHE A 272 33.51 37.61 -36.79
CA PHE A 272 32.77 38.12 -35.61
C PHE A 272 31.24 38.02 -35.80
N SER A 273 30.73 38.21 -37.00
CA SER A 273 29.31 38.06 -37.30
C SER A 273 28.84 36.61 -37.12
N VAL A 274 29.66 35.64 -37.50
CA VAL A 274 29.41 34.20 -37.30
C VAL A 274 29.39 33.89 -35.78
N ILE A 275 30.43 34.33 -35.07
CA ILE A 275 30.53 34.13 -33.61
C ILE A 275 29.33 34.74 -32.89
N GLN A 276 28.98 36.01 -33.24
CA GLN A 276 27.82 36.69 -32.62
C GLN A 276 26.53 35.95 -32.90
N ARG A 277 26.31 35.45 -34.10
CA ARG A 277 25.12 34.67 -34.45
C ARG A 277 25.01 33.39 -33.65
N GLN A 278 26.12 32.65 -33.45
CA GLN A 278 26.12 31.44 -32.63
C GLN A 278 25.91 31.73 -31.13
N ALA A 279 26.50 32.80 -30.61
CA ALA A 279 26.30 33.24 -29.25
C ALA A 279 24.83 33.63 -28.97
N LYS A 280 24.19 34.36 -29.90
CA LYS A 280 22.75 34.67 -29.83
C LYS A 280 21.89 33.40 -29.82
N ARG A 281 22.21 32.45 -30.72
CA ARG A 281 21.53 31.15 -30.80
C ARG A 281 21.62 30.39 -29.48
N MET A 282 22.80 30.34 -28.82
CA MET A 282 22.96 29.73 -27.51
C MET A 282 22.13 30.43 -26.45
N SER A 283 22.10 31.78 -26.44
CA SER A 283 21.29 32.55 -25.49
C SER A 283 19.80 32.25 -25.64
N GLU A 284 19.29 32.13 -26.87
CA GLU A 284 17.92 31.75 -27.16
C GLU A 284 17.59 30.35 -26.65
N LEU A 285 18.48 29.39 -26.86
CA LEU A 285 18.29 28.01 -26.33
C LEU A 285 18.24 28.00 -24.82
N ILE A 286 19.17 28.68 -24.15
CA ILE A 286 19.20 28.76 -22.68
C ILE A 286 17.91 29.39 -22.13
N ASN A 287 17.44 30.49 -22.76
CA ASN A 287 16.20 31.15 -22.38
C ASN A 287 14.97 30.21 -22.51
N GLN A 288 14.88 29.46 -23.61
CA GLN A 288 13.81 28.49 -23.81
C GLN A 288 13.85 27.37 -22.77
N ILE A 289 15.04 26.86 -22.41
CA ILE A 289 15.21 25.85 -21.38
C ILE A 289 14.79 26.39 -20.00
N MET A 290 15.21 27.61 -19.67
CA MET A 290 14.82 28.25 -18.41
C MET A 290 13.30 28.49 -18.31
N GLU A 291 12.68 28.89 -19.43
CA GLU A 291 11.23 29.10 -19.52
C GLU A 291 10.49 27.77 -19.33
N LEU A 292 10.93 26.71 -20.01
CA LEU A 292 10.39 25.37 -19.86
C LEU A 292 10.49 24.88 -18.40
N SER A 293 11.64 25.08 -17.77
CA SER A 293 11.85 24.72 -16.35
C SER A 293 10.92 25.48 -15.39
N LYS A 294 10.60 26.74 -15.69
CA LYS A 294 9.62 27.51 -14.90
C LYS A 294 8.22 26.95 -15.03
N ILE A 295 7.79 26.66 -16.26
CA ILE A 295 6.47 26.08 -16.54
C ILE A 295 6.33 24.70 -15.90
N GLU A 296 7.35 23.86 -15.95
CA GLU A 296 7.31 22.52 -15.35
C GLU A 296 7.28 22.51 -13.83
N LYS A 297 7.79 23.52 -13.17
CA LYS A 297 7.75 23.68 -11.71
C LYS A 297 6.45 24.29 -11.18
N GLN A 298 5.69 24.95 -12.05
CA GLN A 298 4.46 25.61 -11.67
C GLN A 298 3.33 24.57 -11.57
N THR A 299 2.98 24.21 -10.33
CA THR A 299 1.90 23.25 -10.04
C THR A 299 0.53 23.93 -9.99
N ASP A 300 0.48 25.17 -9.55
CA ASP A 300 -0.74 25.95 -9.45
C ASP A 300 -0.75 27.04 -10.53
N ILE A 301 -1.72 26.95 -11.45
CA ILE A 301 -1.92 27.96 -12.47
C ILE A 301 -2.79 29.05 -11.88
N PRO A 302 -2.37 30.34 -11.96
CA PRO A 302 -3.26 31.44 -11.62
C PRO A 302 -4.55 31.31 -12.43
N SER A 303 -5.68 31.28 -11.72
CA SER A 303 -7.00 31.13 -12.34
C SER A 303 -7.62 32.52 -12.60
N ASP A 304 -6.90 33.37 -13.31
CA ASP A 304 -7.38 34.72 -13.66
C ASP A 304 -8.25 34.66 -14.91
N LYS A 305 -9.28 35.52 -14.91
CA LYS A 305 -10.09 35.72 -16.10
C LYS A 305 -9.32 36.57 -17.11
N ILE A 306 -9.03 36.01 -18.26
CA ILE A 306 -8.29 36.66 -19.34
C ILE A 306 -9.24 37.02 -20.47
N ASN A 307 -9.23 38.29 -20.90
CA ASN A 307 -9.84 38.69 -22.17
C ASN A 307 -8.97 38.19 -23.32
N PHE A 308 -9.34 37.00 -23.87
CA PHE A 308 -8.55 36.32 -24.87
C PHE A 308 -8.58 37.06 -26.21
N SER A 309 -9.70 37.64 -26.59
CA SER A 309 -9.83 38.46 -27.79
C SER A 309 -8.85 39.65 -27.78
N GLU A 310 -8.79 40.38 -26.68
CA GLU A 310 -7.87 41.50 -26.49
C GLU A 310 -6.39 41.03 -26.52
N THR A 311 -6.12 39.94 -25.86
CA THR A 311 -4.75 39.36 -25.83
C THR A 311 -4.25 38.98 -27.23
N VAL A 312 -5.09 38.27 -28.00
CA VAL A 312 -4.77 37.90 -29.38
C VAL A 312 -4.61 39.11 -30.27
N GLU A 313 -5.51 40.10 -30.18
CA GLU A 313 -5.45 41.37 -30.94
C GLU A 313 -4.16 42.16 -30.65
N LYS A 314 -3.77 42.27 -29.39
CA LYS A 314 -2.55 42.96 -28.95
C LYS A 314 -1.31 42.30 -29.58
N ILE A 315 -1.18 41.00 -29.48
CA ILE A 315 -0.05 40.27 -30.00
C ILE A 315 0.03 40.38 -31.53
N LEU A 316 -1.10 40.24 -32.24
CA LEU A 316 -1.14 40.41 -33.69
C LEU A 316 -0.73 41.84 -34.09
N GLY A 317 -1.06 42.84 -33.27
CA GLY A 317 -0.60 44.23 -33.46
C GLY A 317 0.92 44.35 -33.39
N ASP A 318 1.55 43.71 -32.44
CA ASP A 318 3.00 43.72 -32.24
C ASP A 318 3.73 43.02 -33.42
N TYR A 319 3.12 42.02 -34.04
CA TYR A 319 3.68 41.32 -35.21
C TYR A 319 3.42 41.97 -36.57
N LYS A 320 2.58 42.98 -36.63
CA LYS A 320 2.16 43.63 -37.89
C LYS A 320 3.34 44.10 -38.75
N ASN A 321 4.31 44.77 -38.13
CA ASN A 321 5.47 45.29 -38.83
C ASN A 321 6.38 44.17 -39.35
N LEU A 322 6.51 43.11 -38.55
CA LEU A 322 7.32 41.92 -38.89
C LEU A 322 6.72 41.12 -40.05
N PHE A 323 5.38 41.03 -40.14
CA PHE A 323 4.69 40.43 -41.29
C PHE A 323 4.91 41.26 -42.54
N ALA A 324 4.84 42.60 -42.44
CA ALA A 324 5.08 43.49 -43.56
C ALA A 324 6.52 43.41 -44.10
N GLU A 325 7.53 43.39 -43.21
CA GLU A 325 8.93 43.21 -43.57
C GLU A 325 9.20 41.90 -44.30
N LYS A 326 8.47 40.83 -43.96
CA LYS A 326 8.62 39.54 -44.61
C LYS A 326 7.69 39.31 -45.80
N ASN A 327 6.89 40.31 -46.21
CA ASN A 327 5.88 40.21 -47.25
C ASN A 327 4.83 39.12 -46.97
N ILE A 328 4.41 38.95 -45.72
CA ILE A 328 3.39 37.97 -45.30
C ILE A 328 2.05 38.65 -45.20
N GLU A 329 1.07 38.18 -45.96
CA GLU A 329 -0.34 38.64 -45.85
C GLU A 329 -0.99 37.97 -44.63
N MET A 330 -1.42 38.83 -43.65
CA MET A 330 -2.09 38.37 -42.45
C MET A 330 -3.58 38.70 -42.51
N THR A 331 -4.45 37.66 -42.44
CA THR A 331 -5.89 37.79 -42.32
C THR A 331 -6.32 37.39 -40.90
N LYS A 332 -7.16 38.20 -40.24
CA LYS A 332 -7.68 37.86 -38.91
C LYS A 332 -9.20 37.87 -38.91
N LYS A 333 -9.79 36.94 -38.11
CA LYS A 333 -11.21 36.83 -37.81
C LYS A 333 -11.33 36.57 -36.31
N ILE A 334 -11.51 37.63 -35.52
CA ILE A 334 -11.52 37.55 -34.04
C ILE A 334 -12.89 37.97 -33.54
N GLU A 335 -13.58 37.05 -32.87
CA GLU A 335 -14.83 37.30 -32.16
C GLU A 335 -14.51 38.09 -30.90
N GLU A 336 -15.27 39.16 -30.63
CA GLU A 336 -15.08 40.04 -29.48
C GLU A 336 -15.55 39.39 -28.19
N ASN A 337 -14.97 39.82 -27.06
CA ASN A 337 -15.36 39.43 -25.71
C ASN A 337 -15.27 37.94 -25.37
N ILE A 338 -14.40 37.21 -26.01
CA ILE A 338 -14.06 35.83 -25.60
C ILE A 338 -13.13 35.89 -24.38
N SER A 339 -13.54 35.21 -23.31
CA SER A 339 -12.73 35.08 -22.09
C SER A 339 -12.42 33.61 -21.77
N ILE A 340 -11.23 33.37 -21.23
CA ILE A 340 -10.77 32.07 -20.71
C ILE A 340 -10.20 32.29 -19.31
N ILE A 341 -10.11 31.17 -18.55
CA ILE A 341 -9.45 31.16 -17.24
C ILE A 341 -8.02 30.60 -17.43
N GLY A 342 -7.01 31.29 -16.89
CA GLY A 342 -5.63 30.82 -17.00
C GLY A 342 -4.59 31.85 -16.57
N ASP A 343 -3.33 31.56 -16.93
CA ASP A 343 -2.19 32.46 -16.77
C ASP A 343 -1.97 33.27 -18.07
N LYS A 344 -2.14 34.58 -17.99
CA LYS A 344 -2.01 35.49 -19.13
C LYS A 344 -0.64 35.38 -19.81
N ILE A 345 0.43 35.28 -19.02
CA ILE A 345 1.79 35.22 -19.56
C ILE A 345 2.00 33.92 -20.33
N MET A 346 1.49 32.80 -19.81
CA MET A 346 1.54 31.52 -20.50
C MET A 346 0.74 31.52 -21.80
N ILE A 347 -0.45 32.10 -21.80
CA ILE A 347 -1.30 32.22 -23.01
C ILE A 347 -0.62 33.12 -24.07
N GLU A 348 -0.05 34.26 -23.66
CA GLU A 348 0.74 35.10 -24.56
C GLU A 348 1.90 34.30 -25.16
N ARG A 349 2.64 33.52 -24.38
CA ARG A 349 3.76 32.64 -24.82
C ARG A 349 3.32 31.54 -25.77
N LEU A 350 2.18 30.91 -25.49
CA LEU A 350 1.60 29.92 -26.39
C LEU A 350 1.38 30.53 -27.78
N PHE A 351 0.72 31.69 -27.83
CA PHE A 351 0.40 32.32 -29.11
C PHE A 351 1.64 32.82 -29.83
N ASP A 352 2.59 33.44 -29.13
CA ASP A 352 3.91 33.83 -29.69
C ASP A 352 4.63 32.63 -30.32
N ASN A 353 4.65 31.46 -29.66
CA ASN A 353 5.31 30.26 -30.22
C ASN A 353 4.59 29.75 -31.47
N LEU A 354 3.26 29.76 -31.49
CA LEU A 354 2.49 29.39 -32.70
C LEU A 354 2.76 30.37 -33.83
N LEU A 355 2.71 31.70 -33.62
CA LEU A 355 2.99 32.72 -34.63
C LEU A 355 4.40 32.64 -35.14
N ASN A 356 5.41 32.48 -34.26
CA ASN A 356 6.81 32.32 -34.67
C ASN A 356 7.02 31.07 -35.54
N ASN A 357 6.31 29.97 -35.22
CA ASN A 357 6.39 28.76 -36.00
C ASN A 357 5.78 28.97 -37.39
N VAL A 358 4.59 29.51 -37.46
CA VAL A 358 3.89 29.81 -38.72
C VAL A 358 4.69 30.79 -39.59
N MET A 359 5.20 31.91 -39.03
CA MET A 359 6.04 32.87 -39.76
C MET A 359 7.34 32.25 -40.33
N LYS A 360 7.82 31.19 -39.72
CA LYS A 360 9.05 30.51 -40.13
C LYS A 360 8.84 29.63 -41.35
N PHE A 361 7.66 29.01 -41.44
CA PHE A 361 7.36 27.97 -42.42
C PHE A 361 6.34 28.40 -43.50
N THR A 362 5.64 29.52 -43.31
CA THR A 362 4.70 30.07 -44.30
C THR A 362 5.41 30.44 -45.61
N LYS A 363 4.68 30.40 -46.72
CA LYS A 363 5.12 31.01 -47.99
C LYS A 363 4.87 32.51 -47.92
N ASP A 364 3.64 32.93 -47.83
CA ASP A 364 3.24 34.32 -47.89
C ASP A 364 1.92 34.67 -47.22
N LYS A 365 1.18 33.66 -46.63
CA LYS A 365 -0.15 33.89 -46.07
C LYS A 365 -0.34 33.22 -44.72
N ILE A 366 -0.92 33.98 -43.77
CA ILE A 366 -1.30 33.52 -42.43
C ILE A 366 -2.76 33.92 -42.15
N ILE A 367 -3.53 33.00 -41.55
CA ILE A 367 -4.89 33.24 -41.14
C ILE A 367 -5.01 32.94 -39.64
N VAL A 368 -5.50 33.90 -38.86
CA VAL A 368 -5.78 33.72 -37.43
C VAL A 368 -7.25 33.87 -37.19
N LYS A 369 -7.86 32.86 -36.56
CA LYS A 369 -9.29 32.89 -36.18
C LYS A 369 -9.42 32.66 -34.67
N LEU A 370 -10.29 33.40 -34.05
CA LEU A 370 -10.70 33.19 -32.66
C LEU A 370 -12.23 33.26 -32.62
N TYR A 371 -12.88 32.19 -32.17
CA TYR A 371 -14.33 32.09 -32.13
C TYR A 371 -14.79 31.21 -30.99
N SER A 372 -16.08 31.33 -30.64
CA SER A 372 -16.75 30.48 -29.66
C SER A 372 -17.50 29.36 -30.37
N GLU A 373 -17.30 28.12 -29.93
CA GLU A 373 -18.04 26.95 -30.37
C GLU A 373 -18.55 26.18 -29.15
N ASP A 374 -19.85 26.14 -28.96
CA ASP A 374 -20.51 25.55 -27.79
C ASP A 374 -19.95 26.15 -26.47
N LYS A 375 -19.31 25.30 -25.66
CA LYS A 375 -18.67 25.66 -24.37
C LYS A 375 -17.16 25.83 -24.49
N LYS A 376 -16.63 25.95 -25.69
CA LYS A 376 -15.20 26.07 -25.97
C LYS A 376 -14.91 27.36 -26.69
N CYS A 377 -13.70 27.84 -26.48
CA CYS A 377 -13.07 28.91 -27.23
C CYS A 377 -11.99 28.28 -28.12
N VAL A 378 -12.04 28.55 -29.41
CA VAL A 378 -11.17 27.97 -30.42
C VAL A 378 -10.28 29.03 -31.02
N LEU A 379 -8.96 28.84 -30.90
CA LEU A 379 -7.94 29.62 -31.58
C LEU A 379 -7.35 28.79 -32.71
N GLU A 380 -7.49 29.23 -33.94
CA GLU A 380 -6.86 28.66 -35.11
C GLU A 380 -5.75 29.57 -35.64
N VAL A 381 -4.59 28.97 -35.95
CA VAL A 381 -3.49 29.64 -36.64
C VAL A 381 -3.11 28.80 -37.81
N GLU A 382 -3.31 29.34 -39.02
CA GLU A 382 -3.15 28.61 -40.30
C GLU A 382 -2.11 29.32 -41.18
N ASP A 383 -1.28 28.55 -41.87
CA ASP A 383 -0.33 29.01 -42.88
C ASP A 383 -0.50 28.24 -44.20
N ASN A 384 0.04 28.79 -45.26
CA ASN A 384 0.11 28.15 -46.58
C ASN A 384 1.52 27.64 -46.91
N GLY A 385 2.26 27.24 -45.89
CA GLY A 385 3.68 26.84 -46.01
C GLY A 385 3.90 25.40 -46.43
N ILE A 386 5.00 24.84 -45.92
CA ILE A 386 5.47 23.49 -46.29
C ILE A 386 4.58 22.35 -45.81
N GLY A 387 3.70 22.62 -44.83
CA GLY A 387 2.84 21.60 -44.21
C GLY A 387 3.60 20.60 -43.35
N ILE A 388 2.85 19.65 -42.80
CA ILE A 388 3.37 18.61 -41.88
C ILE A 388 2.91 17.23 -42.38
N SER A 389 3.85 16.27 -42.44
CA SER A 389 3.52 14.90 -42.82
C SER A 389 2.71 14.19 -41.72
N GLU A 390 1.87 13.20 -42.08
CA GLU A 390 1.10 12.44 -41.12
C GLU A 390 1.94 11.81 -40.02
N LYS A 391 3.14 11.34 -40.35
CA LYS A 391 4.08 10.75 -39.40
C LYS A 391 4.63 11.74 -38.38
N ASP A 392 4.73 13.01 -38.78
CA ASP A 392 5.32 14.06 -37.95
C ASP A 392 4.31 14.72 -37.01
N LYS A 393 2.98 14.64 -37.30
CA LYS A 393 1.92 15.28 -36.52
C LYS A 393 1.95 14.93 -35.02
N GLU A 394 2.26 13.69 -34.66
CA GLU A 394 2.42 13.29 -33.27
C GLU A 394 3.80 13.64 -32.70
N LEU A 395 4.82 13.74 -33.54
CA LEU A 395 6.19 13.92 -33.12
C LEU A 395 6.57 15.37 -32.88
N ILE A 396 5.93 16.33 -33.58
CA ILE A 396 6.22 17.78 -33.45
C ILE A 396 6.01 18.32 -32.03
N TRP A 397 5.25 17.61 -31.20
CA TRP A 397 5.02 17.94 -29.79
C TRP A 397 6.09 17.41 -28.84
N LYS A 398 7.06 16.63 -29.35
CA LYS A 398 8.20 16.13 -28.56
C LYS A 398 9.32 17.18 -28.46
N ARG A 399 10.05 17.17 -27.33
CA ARG A 399 11.22 18.05 -27.13
C ARG A 399 12.27 17.81 -28.21
N PHE A 400 12.87 18.90 -28.72
CA PHE A 400 13.93 18.89 -29.71
C PHE A 400 13.59 18.23 -31.04
N TYR A 401 12.32 17.90 -31.25
CA TYR A 401 11.89 17.29 -32.49
C TYR A 401 11.89 18.35 -33.63
N GLN A 402 12.49 17.99 -34.75
CA GLN A 402 12.53 18.77 -35.99
C GLN A 402 12.28 17.83 -37.14
N VAL A 403 11.46 18.24 -38.10
CA VAL A 403 11.22 17.47 -39.30
C VAL A 403 12.52 17.46 -40.12
N ASN A 404 13.12 16.26 -40.28
CA ASN A 404 14.36 16.04 -41.04
C ASN A 404 14.06 16.01 -42.55
N ASP A 405 13.81 17.15 -43.15
CA ASP A 405 13.79 17.23 -44.60
C ASP A 405 15.16 17.77 -45.12
N SER A 406 15.92 16.89 -45.74
CA SER A 406 17.27 17.18 -46.26
C SER A 406 17.29 18.36 -47.28
N ARG A 407 16.11 18.71 -47.83
CA ARG A 407 15.91 19.85 -48.77
C ARG A 407 15.82 21.20 -48.06
N ASN A 408 15.54 21.22 -46.73
CA ASN A 408 15.22 22.43 -45.98
C ASN A 408 16.26 22.83 -44.91
N LYS A 409 17.51 22.34 -44.97
CA LYS A 409 18.58 22.67 -44.00
C LYS A 409 18.83 24.18 -43.80
N LYS A 410 18.40 25.05 -44.75
CA LYS A 410 18.49 26.50 -44.62
C LYS A 410 17.34 27.13 -43.83
N ILE A 411 16.19 26.43 -43.68
CA ILE A 411 14.96 26.94 -43.02
C ILE A 411 14.89 26.53 -41.56
N ASN A 412 15.49 25.41 -41.17
CA ASN A 412 15.43 24.88 -39.79
C ASN A 412 16.34 25.66 -38.83
N LYS A 413 15.89 26.83 -38.37
CA LYS A 413 16.61 27.69 -37.41
C LYS A 413 16.15 27.57 -35.93
N GLY A 414 15.29 26.63 -35.59
CA GLY A 414 14.79 26.48 -34.22
C GLY A 414 15.38 25.27 -33.51
N PHE A 415 15.12 25.17 -32.21
CA PHE A 415 15.60 24.05 -31.38
C PHE A 415 14.55 22.94 -31.18
N GLY A 416 13.35 23.07 -31.74
CA GLY A 416 12.29 22.10 -31.55
C GLY A 416 11.66 22.14 -30.13
N LEU A 417 11.80 23.27 -29.45
CA LEU A 417 11.22 23.48 -28.11
C LEU A 417 9.91 24.26 -28.12
N GLY A 418 9.65 25.08 -29.16
CA GLY A 418 8.48 25.97 -29.19
C GLY A 418 7.15 25.22 -29.17
N LEU A 419 6.94 24.23 -30.05
CA LEU A 419 5.70 23.43 -30.06
C LEU A 419 5.58 22.53 -28.84
N PHE A 420 6.69 22.03 -28.31
CA PHE A 420 6.67 21.31 -27.01
C PHE A 420 6.19 22.22 -25.88
N LEU A 421 6.66 23.47 -25.83
CA LEU A 421 6.20 24.47 -24.86
C LEU A 421 4.69 24.72 -25.00
N VAL A 422 4.20 24.89 -26.23
CA VAL A 422 2.75 25.00 -26.53
C VAL A 422 2.01 23.81 -25.95
N SER A 423 2.46 22.58 -26.19
CA SER A 423 1.81 21.37 -25.66
C SER A 423 1.75 21.33 -24.13
N LYS A 424 2.79 21.84 -23.47
CA LYS A 424 2.83 21.93 -21.99
C LYS A 424 1.84 22.97 -21.44
N ILE A 425 1.80 24.15 -22.05
CA ILE A 425 0.87 25.21 -21.66
C ILE A 425 -0.57 24.75 -21.85
N ILE A 426 -0.89 24.15 -22.97
CA ILE A 426 -2.21 23.56 -23.28
C ILE A 426 -2.62 22.55 -22.21
N LYS A 427 -1.72 21.61 -21.90
CA LYS A 427 -1.99 20.59 -20.88
C LYS A 427 -2.25 21.17 -19.49
N GLN A 428 -1.46 22.17 -19.09
CA GLN A 428 -1.64 22.84 -17.81
C GLN A 428 -2.97 23.58 -17.70
N HIS A 429 -3.46 24.17 -18.81
CA HIS A 429 -4.76 24.84 -18.85
C HIS A 429 -5.95 23.89 -19.07
N GLY A 430 -5.74 22.56 -19.07
CA GLY A 430 -6.80 21.58 -19.36
C GLY A 430 -7.44 21.76 -20.74
N ALA A 431 -6.69 22.37 -21.68
CA ALA A 431 -7.09 22.61 -23.04
C ALA A 431 -6.63 21.46 -23.96
N ALA A 432 -7.07 21.49 -25.22
CA ALA A 432 -6.63 20.56 -26.26
C ALA A 432 -6.01 21.33 -27.43
N ILE A 433 -5.03 20.73 -28.11
CA ILE A 433 -4.46 21.25 -29.35
C ILE A 433 -4.36 20.14 -30.36
N ASP A 434 -4.73 20.48 -31.60
CA ASP A 434 -4.64 19.61 -32.76
C ASP A 434 -3.84 20.29 -33.88
N VAL A 435 -3.36 19.51 -34.83
CA VAL A 435 -2.69 19.99 -36.02
C VAL A 435 -3.26 19.33 -37.25
N GLU A 436 -3.68 20.14 -38.22
CA GLU A 436 -4.17 19.72 -39.52
C GLU A 436 -3.27 20.22 -40.62
N GLY A 437 -3.33 19.60 -41.78
CA GLY A 437 -2.57 19.97 -42.95
C GLY A 437 -1.82 18.78 -43.55
N ASN A 438 -1.38 18.95 -44.79
CA ASN A 438 -0.58 17.98 -45.58
C ASN A 438 0.69 18.66 -46.12
N LEU A 439 1.63 17.84 -46.56
CA LEU A 439 2.84 18.37 -47.18
C LEU A 439 2.51 19.28 -48.39
N ASN A 440 3.06 20.48 -48.39
CA ASN A 440 2.89 21.56 -49.37
C ASN A 440 1.50 22.21 -49.43
N GLU A 441 0.62 21.90 -48.53
CA GLU A 441 -0.73 22.49 -48.42
C GLU A 441 -0.86 23.51 -47.25
N GLY A 442 0.21 23.61 -46.45
CA GLY A 442 0.22 24.44 -45.25
C GLY A 442 -0.13 23.70 -43.97
N THR A 443 -0.16 24.41 -42.84
CA THR A 443 -0.42 23.85 -41.52
C THR A 443 -1.48 24.69 -40.80
N ARG A 444 -2.40 24.03 -40.10
CA ARG A 444 -3.39 24.66 -39.21
C ARG A 444 -3.24 24.08 -37.82
N PHE A 445 -2.93 24.94 -36.85
CA PHE A 445 -2.95 24.62 -35.41
C PHE A 445 -4.30 25.05 -34.81
N ILE A 446 -4.92 24.17 -34.05
CA ILE A 446 -6.27 24.37 -33.48
C ILE A 446 -6.19 24.16 -31.97
N ALA A 447 -6.20 25.25 -31.21
CA ALA A 447 -6.18 25.18 -29.75
C ALA A 447 -7.61 25.43 -29.21
N LYS A 448 -8.09 24.51 -28.36
CA LYS A 448 -9.47 24.49 -27.80
C LYS A 448 -9.42 24.65 -26.28
N PHE A 449 -9.79 25.83 -25.80
CA PHE A 449 -9.87 26.14 -24.39
C PHE A 449 -11.31 26.01 -23.88
N LYS A 450 -11.46 25.79 -22.59
CA LYS A 450 -12.77 25.87 -21.96
C LYS A 450 -13.19 27.34 -21.87
N LYS A 451 -14.40 27.67 -22.33
CA LYS A 451 -14.96 29.03 -22.21
C LYS A 451 -15.34 29.28 -20.75
N ASP A 452 -15.04 30.50 -20.27
CA ASP A 452 -15.49 31.00 -18.95
C ASP A 452 -16.99 31.32 -18.95
#